data_5dc9ab577a0e6cdc8889dd1fcdc2d977
#
_entry.id   5dc9ab577a0e6cdc8889dd1fcdc2d977
#
_cell.length_a   1.000
_cell.length_b   1.000
_cell.length_c   1.000
_cell.angle_alpha   90.00
_cell.angle_beta   90.00
_cell.angle_gamma   90.00
#
_symmetry.space_group_name_H-M   'P 1'
#
loop_
_entity.id
_entity.type
_entity.pdbx_description
1 polymer ?
#
loop_
_entity_poly.entity_id
_entity_poly.type
_entity_poly.pdbx_seq_one_letter_code
_entity_poly.pdbx_strand_id
1 'polypeptide(L)'
;MDVSDTEDMTEREYSDELTDAIEYGSLLSQDGKIVFYPGKVDEESDVMSLYCRKVDTSDEKTVKIGSDILGYQINQDATVVVFVKENEQLYRYDVNSDKTEKIGDDIRFYQMSDDGQKLLYVNKKGMYQKKTDGEIEKLDGDINQICYVNGDLSKLVYMKDDDVYQKTDGMDKVKIASDVERVLKVYDTGEMYYFKSDPVSFKLTDFIWDDMEEEDKNAEWPATVEPPVWWDYDTEEEYDQAYALYEEEKDRYDQMYEAYMKKMERDELRNKISEIEMGGDGYTLYYFNGMTEMKLEEQVSYAGSFFAQDVPVMAYRVYNLGRSNQIKLSDIESVESIQDQIRSSRTSFTERTVAVGGVTEKIEQNSDSNLVISDDGKILYYVDDIPEEESAGELYEIEIVDGKLQKAVLYDSDVYTEMRIPAYVWNEKYTYTILEDDEHLIYVKDYQEDSDCGDLYINKNKIDYDVCISNSLYDKESGKVIYCADWDAEDECGTLKLYIDGNSEKIADDVHDFDVLQNGDILYICNYSLRSGEGELYLYENGKNKKIDGAVMGIIKYNHTLRQRENLNDLCAGNKFKMVMHK
;
A
#
# COMPACT_ATOMS: atom_id res chain seq x y z
N MET A 1 -24.41 -46.87 11.26
CA MET A 1 -22.98 -46.80 11.56
C MET A 1 -22.81 -45.63 12.50
N ASP A 2 -22.31 -45.93 13.67
CA ASP A 2 -22.24 -45.03 14.81
C ASP A 2 -21.43 -43.78 14.52
N VAL A 3 -22.02 -42.62 14.82
CA VAL A 3 -21.32 -41.36 14.93
C VAL A 3 -21.23 -41.06 16.42
N SER A 4 -20.20 -41.61 17.05
CA SER A 4 -19.79 -41.27 18.40
C SER A 4 -18.27 -41.09 18.43
N ASP A 5 -17.77 -40.04 17.76
CA ASP A 5 -16.45 -39.51 18.02
C ASP A 5 -16.60 -38.01 18.36
N THR A 6 -17.16 -37.76 19.55
CA THR A 6 -16.80 -36.57 20.31
C THR A 6 -15.50 -36.95 20.99
N GLU A 7 -14.37 -36.69 20.34
CA GLU A 7 -13.08 -36.70 21.01
C GLU A 7 -13.14 -35.64 22.10
N ASP A 8 -13.05 -36.09 23.35
CA ASP A 8 -12.86 -35.27 24.52
C ASP A 8 -11.45 -34.67 24.37
N MET A 9 -11.36 -33.40 23.91
CA MET A 9 -10.09 -32.75 23.70
C MET A 9 -9.35 -32.61 25.01
N THR A 10 -8.06 -32.95 25.03
CA THR A 10 -7.21 -32.77 26.21
C THR A 10 -6.99 -31.26 26.46
N GLU A 11 -6.75 -30.88 27.72
CA GLU A 11 -6.44 -29.48 28.10
C GLU A 11 -5.31 -28.88 27.25
N ARG A 12 -4.36 -29.70 26.79
CA ARG A 12 -3.23 -29.25 25.95
C ARG A 12 -3.67 -29.01 24.49
N GLU A 13 -4.52 -29.85 23.92
CA GLU A 13 -5.07 -29.66 22.58
C GLU A 13 -5.96 -28.41 22.51
N TYR A 14 -6.66 -28.10 23.60
CA TYR A 14 -7.47 -26.89 23.72
C TYR A 14 -6.61 -25.61 23.77
N SER A 15 -5.45 -25.65 24.48
CA SER A 15 -4.53 -24.50 24.52
C SER A 15 -3.84 -24.27 23.18
N ASP A 16 -3.46 -25.31 22.46
CA ASP A 16 -2.84 -25.20 21.14
C ASP A 16 -3.83 -24.64 20.10
N GLU A 17 -5.10 -25.07 20.11
CA GLU A 17 -6.14 -24.49 19.23
C GLU A 17 -6.46 -23.03 19.57
N LEU A 18 -6.39 -22.63 20.83
CA LEU A 18 -6.61 -21.25 21.25
C LEU A 18 -5.43 -20.36 20.82
N THR A 19 -4.20 -20.87 20.88
CA THR A 19 -3.01 -20.18 20.40
C THR A 19 -3.09 -19.96 18.89
N ASP A 20 -3.42 -20.98 18.11
CA ASP A 20 -3.65 -20.85 16.66
C ASP A 20 -4.74 -19.82 16.34
N ALA A 21 -5.84 -19.81 17.12
CA ALA A 21 -6.95 -18.87 16.94
C ALA A 21 -6.54 -17.41 17.19
N ILE A 22 -5.60 -17.17 18.09
CA ILE A 22 -5.05 -15.84 18.38
C ILE A 22 -4.03 -15.44 17.32
N GLU A 23 -3.12 -16.33 16.96
CA GLU A 23 -2.01 -16.06 16.04
C GLU A 23 -2.48 -15.86 14.59
N TYR A 24 -3.46 -16.65 14.13
CA TYR A 24 -3.95 -16.61 12.73
C TYR A 24 -5.27 -15.84 12.55
N GLY A 25 -5.76 -15.21 13.61
CA GLY A 25 -6.95 -14.36 13.59
C GLY A 25 -8.26 -15.13 13.61
N SER A 26 -9.21 -14.63 14.36
CA SER A 26 -10.57 -15.18 14.48
C SER A 26 -11.58 -14.14 14.03
N LEU A 27 -12.74 -14.61 13.54
CA LEU A 27 -13.81 -13.76 13.05
C LEU A 27 -15.04 -13.90 13.95
N LEU A 28 -15.51 -12.77 14.47
CA LEU A 28 -16.77 -12.71 15.21
C LEU A 28 -17.90 -12.29 14.28
N SER A 29 -19.07 -12.94 14.37
CA SER A 29 -20.26 -12.47 13.65
C SER A 29 -20.68 -11.07 14.11
N GLN A 30 -21.31 -10.30 13.22
CA GLN A 30 -21.74 -8.94 13.52
C GLN A 30 -22.62 -8.83 14.78
N ASP A 31 -23.41 -9.83 15.08
CA ASP A 31 -24.27 -9.89 16.28
C ASP A 31 -23.54 -10.43 17.52
N GLY A 32 -22.23 -10.70 17.43
CA GLY A 32 -21.39 -11.19 18.51
C GLY A 32 -21.71 -12.62 18.98
N LYS A 33 -22.52 -13.38 18.24
CA LYS A 33 -22.99 -14.70 18.71
C LYS A 33 -22.25 -15.91 18.16
N ILE A 34 -21.47 -15.73 17.11
CA ILE A 34 -20.72 -16.81 16.48
C ILE A 34 -19.29 -16.37 16.29
N VAL A 35 -18.34 -17.13 16.77
CA VAL A 35 -16.91 -16.96 16.47
C VAL A 35 -16.48 -18.05 15.49
N PHE A 36 -15.73 -17.64 14.47
CA PHE A 36 -15.05 -18.52 13.52
C PHE A 36 -13.55 -18.40 13.77
N TYR A 37 -12.85 -19.51 13.84
CA TYR A 37 -11.43 -19.47 14.10
C TYR A 37 -10.70 -20.62 13.40
N PRO A 38 -9.46 -20.37 12.92
CA PRO A 38 -8.57 -21.41 12.44
C PRO A 38 -8.03 -22.22 13.63
N GLY A 39 -7.65 -23.43 13.37
CA GLY A 39 -6.91 -24.27 14.30
C GLY A 39 -6.22 -25.39 13.54
N LYS A 40 -5.20 -26.00 14.15
CA LYS A 40 -4.35 -27.01 13.50
C LYS A 40 -3.78 -26.49 12.18
N VAL A 41 -3.15 -25.30 12.26
CA VAL A 41 -2.49 -24.68 11.11
C VAL A 41 -1.21 -25.42 10.80
N ASP A 42 -1.03 -25.78 9.55
CA ASP A 42 0.21 -26.36 9.04
C ASP A 42 0.98 -25.27 8.29
N GLU A 43 2.03 -24.75 8.90
CA GLU A 43 2.85 -23.65 8.36
C GLU A 43 3.61 -24.04 7.08
N GLU A 44 3.89 -25.34 6.85
CA GLU A 44 4.61 -25.77 5.64
C GLU A 44 3.69 -25.78 4.41
N SER A 45 2.44 -26.16 4.57
CA SER A 45 1.45 -26.28 3.49
C SER A 45 0.44 -25.13 3.48
N ASP A 46 0.50 -24.23 4.47
CA ASP A 46 -0.43 -23.11 4.63
C ASP A 46 -1.92 -23.53 4.71
N VAL A 47 -2.21 -24.70 5.22
CA VAL A 47 -3.59 -25.19 5.40
C VAL A 47 -4.02 -25.18 6.86
N MET A 48 -5.32 -24.98 7.08
CA MET A 48 -5.91 -24.92 8.40
C MET A 48 -7.17 -25.78 8.51
N SER A 49 -7.54 -26.09 9.74
CA SER A 49 -8.91 -26.52 10.07
C SER A 49 -9.72 -25.30 10.49
N LEU A 50 -10.92 -25.12 9.95
CA LEU A 50 -11.82 -24.01 10.33
C LEU A 50 -12.90 -24.53 11.26
N TYR A 51 -13.11 -23.81 12.35
CA TYR A 51 -14.10 -24.09 13.38
C TYR A 51 -15.07 -22.93 13.52
N CYS A 52 -16.26 -23.21 14.03
CA CYS A 52 -17.16 -22.18 14.54
C CYS A 52 -17.74 -22.58 15.90
N ARG A 53 -18.00 -21.56 16.75
CA ARG A 53 -18.60 -21.74 18.07
C ARG A 53 -19.66 -20.67 18.31
N LYS A 54 -20.81 -21.04 18.86
CA LYS A 54 -21.84 -20.10 19.32
C LYS A 54 -21.48 -19.62 20.72
N VAL A 55 -21.36 -18.30 20.90
CA VAL A 55 -20.91 -17.68 22.16
C VAL A 55 -22.06 -17.60 23.20
N ASP A 56 -23.31 -17.61 22.76
CA ASP A 56 -24.48 -17.29 23.61
C ASP A 56 -25.32 -18.51 24.00
N THR A 57 -24.80 -19.71 23.88
CA THR A 57 -25.55 -20.93 24.23
C THR A 57 -24.88 -21.70 25.35
N SER A 58 -25.71 -22.28 26.27
CA SER A 58 -25.25 -23.24 27.30
C SER A 58 -24.65 -24.52 26.71
N ASP A 59 -24.80 -24.74 25.42
CA ASP A 59 -24.12 -25.80 24.65
C ASP A 59 -22.84 -25.19 24.05
N GLU A 60 -21.72 -25.38 24.73
CA GLU A 60 -20.38 -24.99 24.31
C GLU A 60 -19.84 -25.82 23.14
N LYS A 61 -20.67 -26.21 22.22
CA LYS A 61 -20.29 -27.12 21.13
C LYS A 61 -19.53 -26.36 20.04
N THR A 62 -18.25 -26.65 19.92
CA THR A 62 -17.44 -26.32 18.76
C THR A 62 -17.80 -27.19 17.57
N VAL A 63 -18.02 -26.61 16.41
CA VAL A 63 -18.31 -27.32 15.16
C VAL A 63 -17.13 -27.13 14.21
N LYS A 64 -16.56 -28.26 13.77
CA LYS A 64 -15.55 -28.24 12.70
C LYS A 64 -16.21 -28.08 11.34
N ILE A 65 -15.95 -26.98 10.65
CA ILE A 65 -16.48 -26.70 9.31
C ILE A 65 -15.75 -27.51 8.25
N GLY A 66 -14.41 -27.59 8.38
CA GLY A 66 -13.60 -28.35 7.44
C GLY A 66 -12.12 -28.41 7.85
N SER A 67 -11.35 -29.23 7.13
CA SER A 67 -9.88 -29.33 7.21
C SER A 67 -9.25 -29.12 5.86
N ASP A 68 -7.94 -28.93 5.86
CA ASP A 68 -7.12 -28.71 4.67
C ASP A 68 -7.61 -27.49 3.87
N ILE A 69 -8.00 -26.43 4.61
CA ILE A 69 -8.55 -25.19 4.05
C ILE A 69 -7.42 -24.23 3.77
N LEU A 70 -7.36 -23.72 2.54
CA LEU A 70 -6.44 -22.69 2.11
C LEU A 70 -7.00 -21.26 2.29
N GLY A 71 -8.30 -21.08 2.26
CA GLY A 71 -8.95 -19.80 2.43
C GLY A 71 -10.47 -19.92 2.51
N TYR A 72 -11.10 -18.93 3.13
CA TYR A 72 -12.55 -18.94 3.33
C TYR A 72 -13.13 -17.52 3.30
N GLN A 73 -14.43 -17.43 3.06
CA GLN A 73 -15.24 -16.20 3.16
C GLN A 73 -16.49 -16.51 3.97
N ILE A 74 -16.91 -15.55 4.79
CA ILE A 74 -18.12 -15.61 5.59
C ILE A 74 -19.05 -14.48 5.13
N ASN A 75 -20.35 -14.76 4.94
CA ASN A 75 -21.30 -13.70 4.59
C ASN A 75 -21.59 -12.78 5.79
N GLN A 76 -22.15 -11.63 5.52
CA GLN A 76 -22.41 -10.58 6.51
C GLN A 76 -23.20 -11.07 7.74
N ASP A 77 -24.20 -11.94 7.55
CA ASP A 77 -25.01 -12.51 8.62
C ASP A 77 -24.37 -13.72 9.32
N ALA A 78 -23.15 -14.10 8.96
CA ALA A 78 -22.44 -15.27 9.49
C ALA A 78 -23.23 -16.61 9.37
N THR A 79 -24.10 -16.71 8.37
CA THR A 79 -24.94 -17.89 8.13
C THR A 79 -24.37 -18.83 7.07
N VAL A 80 -23.44 -18.35 6.26
CA VAL A 80 -22.82 -19.10 5.17
C VAL A 80 -21.31 -18.91 5.19
N VAL A 81 -20.58 -20.01 5.09
CA VAL A 81 -19.14 -20.02 4.88
C VAL A 81 -18.83 -20.68 3.54
N VAL A 82 -18.04 -20.02 2.72
CA VAL A 82 -17.49 -20.60 1.50
C VAL A 82 -15.99 -20.76 1.68
N PHE A 83 -15.45 -21.94 1.37
CA PHE A 83 -14.03 -22.20 1.56
C PHE A 83 -13.46 -23.09 0.45
N VAL A 84 -12.17 -22.89 0.20
CA VAL A 84 -11.40 -23.71 -0.76
C VAL A 84 -10.40 -24.56 0.00
N LYS A 85 -10.26 -25.82 -0.42
CA LYS A 85 -9.30 -26.77 0.14
C LYS A 85 -8.00 -26.79 -0.67
N GLU A 86 -6.94 -27.36 -0.08
CA GLU A 86 -5.63 -27.57 -0.71
C GLU A 86 -5.72 -28.23 -2.10
N ASN A 87 -6.69 -29.14 -2.29
CA ASN A 87 -6.94 -29.81 -3.57
C ASN A 87 -7.76 -28.96 -4.57
N GLU A 88 -7.79 -27.63 -4.40
CA GLU A 88 -8.50 -26.67 -5.24
C GLU A 88 -10.02 -26.90 -5.34
N GLN A 89 -10.62 -27.58 -4.36
CA GLN A 89 -12.07 -27.81 -4.32
C GLN A 89 -12.77 -26.76 -3.49
N LEU A 90 -13.85 -26.19 -4.03
CA LEU A 90 -14.69 -25.17 -3.40
C LEU A 90 -15.91 -25.80 -2.75
N TYR A 91 -16.16 -25.39 -1.51
CA TYR A 91 -17.28 -25.85 -0.70
C TYR A 91 -18.08 -24.66 -0.16
N ARG A 92 -19.37 -24.90 0.09
CA ARG A 92 -20.26 -24.00 0.81
C ARG A 92 -20.78 -24.73 2.06
N TYR A 93 -20.63 -24.10 3.20
CA TYR A 93 -21.15 -24.58 4.47
C TYR A 93 -22.28 -23.66 4.95
N ASP A 94 -23.41 -24.23 5.34
CA ASP A 94 -24.55 -23.52 5.91
C ASP A 94 -24.55 -23.72 7.44
N VAL A 95 -24.31 -22.63 8.16
CA VAL A 95 -24.13 -22.63 9.62
C VAL A 95 -25.39 -23.05 10.37
N ASN A 96 -26.59 -22.74 9.81
CA ASN A 96 -27.86 -23.05 10.46
C ASN A 96 -28.24 -24.52 10.33
N SER A 97 -27.97 -25.10 9.18
CA SER A 97 -28.33 -26.50 8.92
C SER A 97 -27.20 -27.50 9.15
N ASP A 98 -25.98 -27.03 9.46
CA ASP A 98 -24.76 -27.83 9.62
C ASP A 98 -24.52 -28.74 8.41
N LYS A 99 -24.59 -28.15 7.20
CA LYS A 99 -24.44 -28.89 5.94
C LYS A 99 -23.38 -28.27 5.05
N THR A 100 -22.53 -29.17 4.52
CA THR A 100 -21.51 -28.82 3.53
C THR A 100 -21.91 -29.29 2.15
N GLU A 101 -21.81 -28.45 1.15
CA GLU A 101 -22.02 -28.73 -0.27
C GLU A 101 -20.75 -28.47 -1.06
N LYS A 102 -20.34 -29.42 -1.90
CA LYS A 102 -19.27 -29.18 -2.86
C LYS A 102 -19.79 -28.38 -4.07
N ILE A 103 -19.11 -27.29 -4.44
CA ILE A 103 -19.50 -26.38 -5.51
C ILE A 103 -18.74 -26.67 -6.80
N GLY A 104 -17.42 -26.88 -6.72
CA GLY A 104 -16.59 -27.02 -7.91
C GLY A 104 -15.19 -27.53 -7.63
N ASP A 105 -14.47 -27.78 -8.72
CA ASP A 105 -13.08 -28.23 -8.74
C ASP A 105 -12.19 -27.28 -9.54
N ASP A 106 -10.88 -27.36 -9.32
CA ASP A 106 -9.85 -26.56 -10.01
C ASP A 106 -10.06 -25.05 -9.84
N ILE A 107 -10.43 -24.62 -8.64
CA ILE A 107 -10.80 -23.23 -8.33
C ILE A 107 -9.55 -22.34 -8.29
N ARG A 108 -9.63 -21.20 -8.98
CA ARG A 108 -8.60 -20.17 -9.03
C ARG A 108 -9.05 -18.87 -8.34
N PHE A 109 -10.35 -18.63 -8.35
CA PHE A 109 -10.96 -17.45 -7.73
C PHE A 109 -12.37 -17.80 -7.28
N TYR A 110 -12.82 -17.22 -6.19
CA TYR A 110 -14.22 -17.25 -5.77
C TYR A 110 -14.59 -15.99 -4.98
N GLN A 111 -15.84 -15.60 -5.08
CA GLN A 111 -16.42 -14.46 -4.37
C GLN A 111 -17.87 -14.77 -4.05
N MET A 112 -18.24 -14.61 -2.78
CA MET A 112 -19.62 -14.75 -2.31
C MET A 112 -20.30 -13.37 -2.28
N SER A 113 -21.61 -13.30 -2.59
CA SER A 113 -22.40 -12.09 -2.36
C SER A 113 -22.55 -11.79 -0.87
N ASP A 114 -22.81 -10.55 -0.52
CA ASP A 114 -22.92 -10.07 0.87
C ASP A 114 -23.98 -10.84 1.66
N ASP A 115 -25.09 -11.16 1.03
CA ASP A 115 -26.16 -11.96 1.61
C ASP A 115 -25.90 -13.48 1.60
N GLY A 116 -24.78 -13.94 1.04
CA GLY A 116 -24.43 -15.36 0.92
C GLY A 116 -25.27 -16.16 -0.08
N GLN A 117 -26.12 -15.49 -0.88
CA GLN A 117 -27.06 -16.16 -1.76
C GLN A 117 -26.46 -16.53 -3.12
N LYS A 118 -25.54 -15.75 -3.61
CA LYS A 118 -24.85 -15.97 -4.88
C LYS A 118 -23.38 -16.27 -4.64
N LEU A 119 -22.77 -17.03 -5.55
CA LEU A 119 -21.34 -17.35 -5.53
C LEU A 119 -20.78 -17.27 -6.94
N LEU A 120 -19.83 -16.34 -7.14
CA LEU A 120 -19.01 -16.26 -8.33
C LEU A 120 -17.76 -17.11 -8.15
N TYR A 121 -17.38 -17.92 -9.14
CA TYR A 121 -16.11 -18.62 -9.11
C TYR A 121 -15.51 -18.82 -10.51
N VAL A 122 -14.19 -18.92 -10.54
CA VAL A 122 -13.40 -19.17 -11.74
C VAL A 122 -12.63 -20.47 -11.57
N ASN A 123 -12.68 -21.31 -12.59
CA ASN A 123 -11.88 -22.51 -12.67
C ASN A 123 -11.21 -22.64 -14.05
N LYS A 124 -10.48 -23.72 -14.30
CA LYS A 124 -9.80 -23.96 -15.59
C LYS A 124 -10.72 -23.97 -16.84
N LYS A 125 -12.05 -24.05 -16.65
CA LYS A 125 -13.04 -24.12 -17.73
C LYS A 125 -13.78 -22.80 -17.97
N GLY A 126 -13.56 -21.80 -17.09
CA GLY A 126 -14.16 -20.48 -17.19
C GLY A 126 -14.70 -19.93 -15.89
N MET A 127 -15.51 -18.90 -16.02
CA MET A 127 -16.18 -18.17 -14.93
C MET A 127 -17.63 -18.58 -14.83
N TYR A 128 -18.08 -18.86 -13.62
CA TYR A 128 -19.41 -19.34 -13.29
C TYR A 128 -20.03 -18.56 -12.16
N GLN A 129 -21.35 -18.44 -12.18
CA GLN A 129 -22.13 -17.93 -11.06
C GLN A 129 -23.12 -19.00 -10.59
N LYS A 130 -23.07 -19.35 -9.31
CA LYS A 130 -24.13 -20.13 -8.66
C LYS A 130 -25.15 -19.18 -8.10
N LYS A 131 -26.41 -19.35 -8.47
CA LYS A 131 -27.56 -18.54 -8.04
C LYS A 131 -28.22 -19.11 -6.77
N THR A 132 -29.08 -18.33 -6.17
CA THR A 132 -29.85 -18.67 -4.95
C THR A 132 -30.66 -19.96 -5.09
N ASP A 133 -31.22 -20.24 -6.26
CA ASP A 133 -31.99 -21.46 -6.56
C ASP A 133 -31.11 -22.71 -6.81
N GLY A 134 -29.78 -22.54 -6.74
CA GLY A 134 -28.80 -23.58 -6.97
C GLY A 134 -28.39 -23.77 -8.43
N GLU A 135 -29.00 -23.04 -9.37
CA GLU A 135 -28.58 -23.04 -10.77
C GLU A 135 -27.15 -22.52 -10.91
N ILE A 136 -26.34 -23.17 -11.73
CA ILE A 136 -24.99 -22.73 -12.07
C ILE A 136 -25.00 -22.27 -13.53
N GLU A 137 -24.74 -20.97 -13.73
CA GLU A 137 -24.62 -20.34 -15.03
C GLU A 137 -23.14 -20.14 -15.37
N LYS A 138 -22.75 -20.56 -16.59
CA LYS A 138 -21.43 -20.19 -17.13
C LYS A 138 -21.50 -18.78 -17.71
N LEU A 139 -20.74 -17.84 -17.14
CA LEU A 139 -20.72 -16.45 -17.57
C LEU A 139 -19.76 -16.21 -18.74
N ASP A 140 -18.57 -16.79 -18.70
CA ASP A 140 -17.57 -16.76 -19.79
C ASP A 140 -16.56 -17.90 -19.68
N GLY A 141 -15.67 -18.03 -20.68
CA GLY A 141 -14.53 -18.95 -20.67
C GLY A 141 -13.21 -18.19 -20.78
N ASP A 142 -12.14 -18.83 -20.34
CA ASP A 142 -10.76 -18.38 -20.51
C ASP A 142 -10.55 -16.91 -20.10
N ILE A 143 -10.96 -16.55 -18.88
CA ILE A 143 -10.71 -15.23 -18.31
C ILE A 143 -9.33 -15.16 -17.68
N ASN A 144 -8.69 -13.99 -17.78
CA ASN A 144 -7.37 -13.73 -17.21
C ASN A 144 -7.50 -13.19 -15.78
N GLN A 145 -8.40 -12.23 -15.56
CA GLN A 145 -8.52 -11.50 -14.30
C GLN A 145 -9.94 -11.00 -14.08
N ILE A 146 -10.41 -11.01 -12.83
CA ILE A 146 -11.57 -10.25 -12.36
C ILE A 146 -11.06 -8.89 -11.87
N CYS A 147 -11.58 -7.80 -12.41
CA CYS A 147 -11.17 -6.44 -12.07
C CYS A 147 -12.12 -5.77 -11.07
N TYR A 148 -13.39 -6.16 -11.10
CA TYR A 148 -14.40 -5.59 -10.20
C TYR A 148 -15.59 -6.52 -10.08
N VAL A 149 -16.15 -6.56 -8.89
CA VAL A 149 -17.42 -7.24 -8.58
C VAL A 149 -18.15 -6.43 -7.52
N ASN A 150 -19.41 -6.09 -7.74
CA ASN A 150 -20.21 -5.45 -6.71
C ASN A 150 -20.74 -6.46 -5.66
N GLY A 151 -21.17 -5.97 -4.49
CA GLY A 151 -21.50 -6.81 -3.34
C GLY A 151 -22.60 -7.85 -3.57
N ASP A 152 -23.58 -7.57 -4.45
CA ASP A 152 -24.66 -8.51 -4.81
C ASP A 152 -24.32 -9.41 -6.05
N LEU A 153 -23.09 -9.32 -6.56
CA LEU A 153 -22.59 -10.02 -7.75
C LEU A 153 -23.43 -9.79 -9.02
N SER A 154 -24.16 -8.68 -9.11
CA SER A 154 -24.98 -8.35 -10.27
C SER A 154 -24.19 -7.68 -11.39
N LYS A 155 -23.04 -7.07 -11.06
CA LYS A 155 -22.17 -6.38 -12.01
C LYS A 155 -20.71 -6.80 -11.79
N LEU A 156 -20.03 -7.14 -12.86
CA LEU A 156 -18.62 -7.47 -12.85
C LEU A 156 -17.88 -6.90 -14.05
N VAL A 157 -16.61 -6.59 -13.84
CA VAL A 157 -15.66 -6.21 -14.87
C VAL A 157 -14.50 -7.20 -14.83
N TYR A 158 -14.10 -7.72 -15.98
CA TYR A 158 -13.03 -8.72 -16.06
C TYR A 158 -12.23 -8.56 -17.35
N MET A 159 -11.02 -9.11 -17.34
CA MET A 159 -10.12 -9.15 -18.50
C MET A 159 -10.11 -10.56 -19.12
N LYS A 160 -10.09 -10.57 -20.45
CA LYS A 160 -9.91 -11.75 -21.28
C LYS A 160 -9.11 -11.38 -22.52
N ASP A 161 -7.98 -12.05 -22.76
CA ASP A 161 -7.11 -11.81 -23.91
C ASP A 161 -6.76 -10.32 -24.11
N ASP A 162 -6.39 -9.64 -23.00
CA ASP A 162 -6.09 -8.20 -22.93
C ASP A 162 -7.27 -7.26 -23.27
N ASP A 163 -8.47 -7.81 -23.40
CA ASP A 163 -9.72 -7.07 -23.55
C ASP A 163 -10.46 -6.95 -22.22
N VAL A 164 -11.02 -5.79 -21.95
CA VAL A 164 -11.88 -5.55 -20.78
C VAL A 164 -13.34 -5.72 -21.15
N TYR A 165 -14.04 -6.52 -20.37
CA TYR A 165 -15.47 -6.78 -20.51
C TYR A 165 -16.24 -6.40 -19.25
N GLN A 166 -17.45 -5.89 -19.44
CA GLN A 166 -18.44 -5.73 -18.38
C GLN A 166 -19.58 -6.73 -18.58
N LYS A 167 -20.00 -7.38 -17.51
CA LYS A 167 -21.18 -8.25 -17.45
C LYS A 167 -22.12 -7.75 -16.36
N THR A 168 -23.38 -7.59 -16.70
CA THR A 168 -24.47 -7.27 -15.76
C THR A 168 -25.48 -8.40 -15.79
N ASP A 169 -26.08 -8.73 -14.66
CA ASP A 169 -27.10 -9.77 -14.54
C ASP A 169 -28.21 -9.59 -15.59
N GLY A 170 -28.56 -10.67 -16.28
CA GLY A 170 -29.61 -10.66 -17.30
C GLY A 170 -29.27 -9.95 -18.61
N MET A 171 -28.06 -9.38 -18.75
CA MET A 171 -27.60 -8.73 -19.97
C MET A 171 -26.46 -9.50 -20.62
N ASP A 172 -26.26 -9.34 -21.92
CA ASP A 172 -25.06 -9.83 -22.61
C ASP A 172 -23.82 -9.07 -22.13
N LYS A 173 -22.65 -9.73 -22.18
CA LYS A 173 -21.39 -9.06 -21.89
C LYS A 173 -21.08 -8.00 -22.96
N VAL A 174 -20.51 -6.90 -22.50
CA VAL A 174 -20.10 -5.77 -23.36
C VAL A 174 -18.59 -5.62 -23.30
N LYS A 175 -17.92 -5.54 -24.43
CA LYS A 175 -16.50 -5.20 -24.52
C LYS A 175 -16.34 -3.69 -24.31
N ILE A 176 -15.52 -3.32 -23.34
CA ILE A 176 -15.24 -1.92 -22.97
C ILE A 176 -14.01 -1.39 -23.70
N ALA A 177 -12.90 -2.14 -23.65
CA ALA A 177 -11.63 -1.73 -24.22
C ALA A 177 -10.82 -2.94 -24.73
N SER A 178 -9.84 -2.67 -25.61
CA SER A 178 -8.87 -3.66 -26.12
C SER A 178 -7.44 -3.24 -25.80
N ASP A 179 -6.54 -4.21 -25.82
CA ASP A 179 -5.10 -4.00 -25.60
C ASP A 179 -4.84 -3.33 -24.23
N VAL A 180 -5.58 -3.76 -23.21
CA VAL A 180 -5.46 -3.26 -21.84
C VAL A 180 -4.44 -4.09 -21.09
N GLU A 181 -3.40 -3.44 -20.61
CA GLU A 181 -2.39 -4.06 -19.76
C GLU A 181 -2.91 -4.29 -18.34
N ARG A 182 -3.62 -3.28 -17.80
CA ARG A 182 -4.12 -3.30 -16.42
C ARG A 182 -5.31 -2.37 -16.23
N VAL A 183 -6.33 -2.87 -15.55
CA VAL A 183 -7.40 -2.03 -14.97
C VAL A 183 -6.93 -1.55 -13.60
N LEU A 184 -7.02 -0.24 -13.35
CA LEU A 184 -6.54 0.40 -12.12
C LEU A 184 -7.63 0.50 -11.05
N LYS A 185 -8.76 1.09 -11.41
CA LYS A 185 -9.92 1.29 -10.53
C LYS A 185 -11.19 1.23 -11.35
N VAL A 186 -12.19 0.55 -10.83
CA VAL A 186 -13.55 0.54 -11.38
C VAL A 186 -14.49 1.09 -10.30
N TYR A 187 -15.34 2.02 -10.66
CA TYR A 187 -16.32 2.63 -9.79
C TYR A 187 -17.69 1.97 -9.96
N ASP A 188 -18.54 2.07 -8.95
CA ASP A 188 -19.89 1.49 -8.97
C ASP A 188 -20.76 2.02 -10.13
N THR A 189 -20.51 3.26 -10.55
CA THR A 189 -21.11 3.87 -11.75
C THR A 189 -20.78 3.14 -13.04
N GLY A 190 -19.67 2.39 -13.06
CA GLY A 190 -19.10 1.70 -14.22
C GLY A 190 -18.03 2.49 -14.95
N GLU A 191 -17.69 3.64 -14.42
CA GLU A 191 -16.52 4.40 -14.85
C GLU A 191 -15.24 3.68 -14.40
N MET A 192 -14.14 3.85 -15.13
CA MET A 192 -12.88 3.19 -14.76
C MET A 192 -11.67 3.88 -15.36
N TYR A 193 -10.54 3.70 -14.66
CA TYR A 193 -9.21 4.01 -15.16
C TYR A 193 -8.46 2.73 -15.49
N TYR A 194 -7.69 2.75 -16.57
CA TYR A 194 -6.87 1.61 -16.98
C TYR A 194 -5.67 2.05 -17.80
N PHE A 195 -4.68 1.16 -17.87
CA PHE A 195 -3.46 1.33 -18.63
C PHE A 195 -3.43 0.47 -19.88
N LYS A 196 -2.90 1.05 -20.96
CA LYS A 196 -2.34 0.29 -22.08
C LYS A 196 -0.83 0.43 -22.08
N SER A 197 -0.11 -0.62 -22.50
CA SER A 197 1.35 -0.62 -22.51
C SER A 197 1.88 0.47 -23.45
N ASP A 198 2.84 1.24 -22.96
CA ASP A 198 3.54 2.30 -23.69
C ASP A 198 4.98 2.39 -23.15
N PRO A 199 5.83 1.39 -23.48
CA PRO A 199 7.18 1.32 -22.91
C PRO A 199 7.98 2.58 -23.21
N VAL A 200 8.55 3.18 -22.18
CA VAL A 200 9.40 4.36 -22.29
C VAL A 200 10.84 3.93 -22.42
N SER A 201 11.52 4.36 -23.50
CA SER A 201 12.96 4.23 -23.65
C SER A 201 13.58 5.61 -23.67
N PHE A 202 14.64 5.81 -22.86
CA PHE A 202 15.39 7.05 -22.81
C PHE A 202 16.88 6.77 -22.69
N LYS A 203 17.69 7.72 -23.14
CA LYS A 203 19.14 7.65 -23.00
C LYS A 203 19.55 8.21 -21.65
N LEU A 204 20.57 7.60 -21.04
CA LEU A 204 21.11 8.08 -19.77
C LEU A 204 21.62 9.54 -19.90
N THR A 205 22.12 9.91 -21.08
CA THR A 205 22.54 11.29 -21.39
C THR A 205 21.44 12.33 -21.27
N ASP A 206 20.16 11.93 -21.36
CA ASP A 206 19.04 12.86 -21.27
C ASP A 206 18.87 13.42 -19.84
N PHE A 207 19.52 12.80 -18.84
CA PHE A 207 19.46 13.18 -17.43
C PHE A 207 20.72 13.88 -16.91
N ILE A 208 21.73 14.08 -17.76
CA ILE A 208 23.03 14.56 -17.34
C ILE A 208 23.31 15.94 -17.93
N TRP A 209 23.64 16.87 -17.06
CA TRP A 209 24.13 18.17 -17.44
C TRP A 209 25.67 18.23 -17.39
N ASP A 210 26.30 18.64 -18.50
CA ASP A 210 27.72 18.86 -18.59
C ASP A 210 28.08 20.21 -17.99
N ASP A 211 28.53 20.20 -16.75
CA ASP A 211 28.92 21.37 -15.96
C ASP A 211 30.43 21.70 -16.03
N MET A 212 31.18 21.08 -16.96
CA MET A 212 32.58 21.43 -17.18
C MET A 212 32.74 22.89 -17.59
N GLU A 213 33.76 23.54 -17.05
CA GLU A 213 34.19 24.88 -17.48
C GLU A 213 34.59 24.85 -18.96
N GLU A 214 34.30 25.95 -19.69
CA GLU A 214 34.62 26.02 -21.12
C GLU A 214 36.12 25.87 -21.42
N GLU A 215 36.97 26.30 -20.47
CA GLU A 215 38.43 26.14 -20.58
C GLU A 215 38.83 24.67 -20.50
N ASP A 216 38.26 23.90 -19.61
CA ASP A 216 38.49 22.49 -19.47
C ASP A 216 37.99 21.69 -20.68
N LYS A 217 36.85 22.09 -21.27
CA LYS A 217 36.30 21.45 -22.47
C LYS A 217 37.22 21.58 -23.68
N ASN A 218 37.96 22.66 -23.74
CA ASN A 218 38.87 22.97 -24.87
C ASN A 218 40.34 22.63 -24.56
N ALA A 219 40.61 21.97 -23.43
CA ALA A 219 42.01 21.60 -23.08
C ALA A 219 42.64 20.71 -24.17
N GLU A 220 43.84 21.07 -24.56
CA GLU A 220 44.66 20.35 -25.52
C GLU A 220 45.86 19.77 -24.83
N TRP A 221 46.45 18.73 -25.43
CA TRP A 221 47.68 18.12 -24.94
C TRP A 221 48.80 19.18 -24.93
N PRO A 222 49.44 19.44 -23.76
CA PRO A 222 50.45 20.47 -23.69
C PRO A 222 51.74 20.07 -24.43
N ALA A 223 52.44 21.08 -24.98
CA ALA A 223 53.74 20.86 -25.58
C ALA A 223 54.76 20.48 -24.52
N THR A 224 55.59 19.50 -24.80
CA THR A 224 56.62 19.00 -23.89
C THR A 224 57.60 20.11 -23.54
N VAL A 225 57.95 20.27 -22.27
CA VAL A 225 58.94 21.23 -21.76
C VAL A 225 60.19 20.40 -21.36
N GLU A 226 61.35 20.81 -21.90
CA GLU A 226 62.62 20.13 -21.60
C GLU A 226 63.48 20.98 -20.66
N PRO A 227 64.08 20.37 -19.65
CA PRO A 227 64.93 21.10 -18.72
C PRO A 227 66.21 21.63 -19.43
N PRO A 228 66.66 22.81 -19.07
CA PRO A 228 67.93 23.36 -19.61
C PRO A 228 69.08 22.48 -19.22
N VAL A 229 70.05 22.39 -20.14
CA VAL A 229 71.21 21.51 -19.97
C VAL A 229 72.41 22.38 -19.65
N TRP A 230 73.14 22.10 -18.55
CA TRP A 230 74.18 22.96 -17.98
C TRP A 230 75.25 23.40 -19.00
N TRP A 231 75.68 22.50 -19.88
CA TRP A 231 76.77 22.80 -20.85
C TRP A 231 76.37 23.70 -22.03
N ASP A 232 75.10 24.10 -22.10
CA ASP A 232 74.66 25.01 -23.13
C ASP A 232 74.70 26.51 -22.67
N TYR A 233 75.22 26.74 -21.43
CA TYR A 233 75.35 28.05 -20.81
C TYR A 233 76.77 28.36 -20.41
N ASP A 234 77.18 29.63 -20.58
CA ASP A 234 78.57 30.07 -20.30
C ASP A 234 78.76 30.41 -18.80
N THR A 235 77.70 30.70 -18.04
CA THR A 235 77.77 31.03 -16.61
C THR A 235 76.71 30.34 -15.82
N GLU A 236 76.96 30.14 -14.51
CA GLU A 236 75.99 29.59 -13.54
C GLU A 236 74.72 30.51 -13.44
N GLU A 237 74.90 31.79 -13.51
CA GLU A 237 73.81 32.77 -13.45
C GLU A 237 72.88 32.69 -14.66
N GLU A 238 73.41 32.41 -15.86
CA GLU A 238 72.59 32.18 -17.07
C GLU A 238 71.82 30.85 -17.00
N TYR A 239 72.48 29.81 -16.47
CA TYR A 239 71.81 28.52 -16.25
C TYR A 239 70.67 28.64 -15.22
N ASP A 240 70.94 29.34 -14.07
CA ASP A 240 69.93 29.54 -13.02
C ASP A 240 68.72 30.34 -13.54
N GLN A 241 68.95 31.37 -14.39
CA GLN A 241 67.86 32.10 -15.03
C GLN A 241 67.06 31.19 -16.00
N ALA A 242 67.74 30.40 -16.80
CA ALA A 242 67.06 29.47 -17.71
C ALA A 242 66.30 28.37 -16.95
N TYR A 243 66.83 27.89 -15.81
CA TYR A 243 66.19 26.91 -14.96
C TYR A 243 64.92 27.49 -14.27
N ALA A 244 64.98 28.74 -13.82
CA ALA A 244 63.83 29.43 -13.27
C ALA A 244 62.70 29.58 -14.31
N LEU A 245 63.02 29.90 -15.56
CA LEU A 245 62.05 29.96 -16.65
C LEU A 245 61.47 28.56 -16.96
N TYR A 246 62.30 27.54 -16.94
CA TYR A 246 61.83 26.15 -17.11
C TYR A 246 60.86 25.76 -16.00
N GLU A 247 61.10 26.12 -14.72
CA GLU A 247 60.19 25.81 -13.63
C GLU A 247 58.83 26.49 -13.84
N GLU A 248 58.79 27.77 -14.29
CA GLU A 248 57.55 28.46 -14.63
C GLU A 248 56.81 27.77 -15.81
N GLU A 249 57.55 27.36 -16.85
CA GLU A 249 56.99 26.65 -18.01
C GLU A 249 56.51 25.26 -17.64
N LYS A 250 57.20 24.58 -16.74
CA LYS A 250 56.83 23.27 -16.22
C LYS A 250 55.55 23.34 -15.37
N ASP A 251 55.45 24.33 -14.49
CA ASP A 251 54.24 24.54 -13.71
C ASP A 251 53.02 24.80 -14.63
N ARG A 252 53.21 25.54 -15.72
CA ARG A 252 52.17 25.76 -16.73
C ARG A 252 51.86 24.46 -17.50
N TYR A 253 52.87 23.66 -17.84
CA TYR A 253 52.68 22.38 -18.47
C TYR A 253 51.87 21.45 -17.56
N ASP A 254 52.22 21.34 -16.27
CA ASP A 254 51.55 20.51 -15.31
C ASP A 254 50.07 20.89 -15.17
N GLN A 255 49.75 22.20 -15.10
CA GLN A 255 48.35 22.68 -15.08
C GLN A 255 47.58 22.32 -16.36
N MET A 256 48.21 22.52 -17.54
CA MET A 256 47.56 22.16 -18.82
C MET A 256 47.41 20.65 -18.96
N TYR A 257 48.35 19.87 -18.45
CA TYR A 257 48.29 18.40 -18.44
C TYR A 257 47.15 17.88 -17.53
N GLU A 258 47.02 18.45 -16.32
CA GLU A 258 45.91 18.12 -15.42
C GLU A 258 44.53 18.47 -16.05
N ALA A 259 44.40 19.61 -16.67
CA ALA A 259 43.16 20.00 -17.36
C ALA A 259 42.83 19.06 -18.52
N TYR A 260 43.86 18.67 -19.31
CA TYR A 260 43.67 17.70 -20.38
C TYR A 260 43.31 16.29 -19.87
N MET A 261 43.93 15.80 -18.80
CA MET A 261 43.61 14.50 -18.21
C MET A 261 42.19 14.49 -17.68
N LYS A 262 41.78 15.55 -17.00
CA LYS A 262 40.41 15.74 -16.51
C LYS A 262 39.38 15.72 -17.65
N LYS A 263 39.70 16.37 -18.77
CA LYS A 263 38.87 16.30 -19.98
C LYS A 263 38.78 14.86 -20.50
N MET A 264 39.89 14.16 -20.62
CA MET A 264 39.92 12.79 -21.13
C MET A 264 39.08 11.83 -20.28
N GLU A 265 39.20 11.91 -18.96
CA GLU A 265 38.38 11.12 -18.04
C GLU A 265 36.89 11.41 -18.21
N ARG A 266 36.53 12.70 -18.36
CA ARG A 266 35.16 13.12 -18.59
C ARG A 266 34.61 12.68 -19.95
N ASP A 267 35.39 12.81 -21.01
CA ASP A 267 35.01 12.35 -22.34
C ASP A 267 34.82 10.83 -22.39
N GLU A 268 35.67 10.06 -21.67
CA GLU A 268 35.53 8.61 -21.55
C GLU A 268 34.22 8.26 -20.79
N LEU A 269 33.93 8.92 -19.66
CA LEU A 269 32.73 8.71 -18.88
C LEU A 269 31.49 9.07 -19.71
N ARG A 270 31.52 10.20 -20.41
CA ARG A 270 30.44 10.64 -21.29
C ARG A 270 30.16 9.66 -22.43
N ASN A 271 31.21 9.09 -23.03
CA ASN A 271 31.09 8.08 -24.06
C ASN A 271 30.44 6.80 -23.51
N LYS A 272 30.86 6.32 -22.34
CA LYS A 272 30.24 5.17 -21.66
C LYS A 272 28.77 5.41 -21.37
N ILE A 273 28.42 6.59 -20.87
CA ILE A 273 27.05 6.98 -20.56
C ILE A 273 26.18 7.08 -21.83
N SER A 274 26.75 7.56 -22.95
CA SER A 274 26.00 7.75 -24.21
C SER A 274 25.53 6.44 -24.86
N GLU A 275 26.15 5.32 -24.52
CA GLU A 275 25.78 4.00 -25.02
C GLU A 275 24.69 3.32 -24.20
N ILE A 276 24.29 3.92 -23.06
CA ILE A 276 23.34 3.31 -22.14
C ILE A 276 21.93 3.80 -22.44
N GLU A 277 21.09 2.87 -22.87
CA GLU A 277 19.65 3.06 -22.95
C GLU A 277 19.01 2.50 -21.69
N MET A 278 18.16 3.28 -21.05
CA MET A 278 17.32 2.87 -19.94
C MET A 278 15.89 2.70 -20.44
N GLY A 279 15.28 1.59 -20.08
CA GLY A 279 13.87 1.34 -20.31
C GLY A 279 13.10 1.42 -19.01
N GLY A 280 11.88 1.90 -19.09
CA GLY A 280 10.93 1.89 -17.98
C GLY A 280 9.56 1.38 -18.44
N ASP A 281 8.81 0.80 -17.50
CA ASP A 281 7.42 0.46 -17.73
C ASP A 281 6.63 1.76 -17.76
N GLY A 282 6.40 2.28 -18.95
CA GLY A 282 5.52 3.40 -19.22
C GLY A 282 4.16 2.90 -19.71
N TYR A 283 3.15 3.68 -19.42
CA TYR A 283 1.78 3.36 -19.80
C TYR A 283 1.09 4.57 -20.39
N THR A 284 0.13 4.33 -21.28
CA THR A 284 -0.87 5.33 -21.63
C THR A 284 -2.08 5.14 -20.74
N LEU A 285 -2.48 6.19 -20.01
CA LEU A 285 -3.66 6.22 -19.15
C LEU A 285 -4.92 6.51 -19.95
N TYR A 286 -5.93 5.72 -19.73
CA TYR A 286 -7.27 5.88 -20.29
C TYR A 286 -8.32 5.98 -19.19
N TYR A 287 -9.37 6.71 -19.49
CA TYR A 287 -10.59 6.79 -18.69
C TYR A 287 -11.79 6.35 -19.54
N PHE A 288 -12.62 5.49 -18.99
CA PHE A 288 -13.91 5.11 -19.53
C PHE A 288 -15.02 5.73 -18.68
N ASN A 289 -15.87 6.56 -19.29
CA ASN A 289 -16.92 7.30 -18.59
C ASN A 289 -18.26 6.56 -18.49
N GLY A 290 -18.25 5.22 -18.62
CA GLY A 290 -19.46 4.41 -18.69
C GLY A 290 -20.03 4.26 -20.11
N MET A 291 -19.56 5.03 -21.09
CA MET A 291 -20.04 5.00 -22.48
C MET A 291 -18.89 5.02 -23.51
N THR A 292 -17.89 5.83 -23.29
CA THR A 292 -16.79 6.05 -24.25
C THR A 292 -15.43 6.06 -23.58
N GLU A 293 -14.45 5.52 -24.28
CA GLU A 293 -13.03 5.57 -23.92
C GLU A 293 -12.45 6.95 -24.23
N MET A 294 -11.64 7.50 -23.32
CA MET A 294 -10.88 8.73 -23.50
C MET A 294 -9.42 8.48 -23.12
N LYS A 295 -8.51 8.81 -24.02
CA LYS A 295 -7.08 8.85 -23.71
C LYS A 295 -6.79 10.10 -22.88
N LEU A 296 -6.14 9.93 -21.72
CA LEU A 296 -5.81 11.03 -20.82
C LEU A 296 -4.36 11.47 -20.96
N GLU A 297 -3.41 10.56 -20.79
CA GLU A 297 -1.99 10.91 -20.70
C GLU A 297 -1.11 9.76 -21.21
N GLU A 298 0.03 10.08 -21.81
CA GLU A 298 1.08 9.13 -22.21
C GLU A 298 2.21 9.12 -21.18
N GLN A 299 3.05 8.10 -21.23
CA GLN A 299 4.24 7.98 -20.38
C GLN A 299 3.93 8.05 -18.87
N VAL A 300 2.83 7.45 -18.45
CA VAL A 300 2.43 7.38 -17.05
C VAL A 300 3.22 6.30 -16.33
N SER A 301 3.72 6.61 -15.13
CA SER A 301 4.33 5.65 -14.23
C SER A 301 3.27 4.90 -13.45
N TYR A 302 3.43 3.58 -13.30
CA TYR A 302 2.55 2.79 -12.44
C TYR A 302 2.68 3.15 -10.96
N ALA A 303 3.87 3.51 -10.53
CA ALA A 303 4.14 3.82 -9.13
C ALA A 303 3.47 5.13 -8.68
N GLY A 304 2.90 5.14 -7.49
CA GLY A 304 2.33 6.34 -6.86
C GLY A 304 1.00 6.77 -7.46
N SER A 305 0.13 5.82 -7.80
CA SER A 305 -1.27 6.08 -8.16
C SER A 305 -2.17 6.02 -6.94
N PHE A 306 -2.99 7.05 -6.74
CA PHE A 306 -3.93 7.19 -5.64
C PHE A 306 -5.33 7.49 -6.19
N PHE A 307 -6.38 7.03 -5.52
CA PHE A 307 -7.75 7.10 -6.03
C PHE A 307 -8.70 7.60 -4.94
N ALA A 308 -9.67 8.43 -5.33
CA ALA A 308 -10.87 8.59 -4.52
C ALA A 308 -11.69 7.28 -4.53
N GLN A 309 -12.48 7.05 -3.48
CA GLN A 309 -13.23 5.81 -3.36
C GLN A 309 -14.49 5.80 -4.23
N ASP A 310 -15.28 6.85 -4.16
CA ASP A 310 -16.63 6.87 -4.71
C ASP A 310 -16.75 7.46 -6.10
N VAL A 311 -15.81 8.31 -6.49
CA VAL A 311 -15.85 9.09 -7.72
C VAL A 311 -14.55 9.00 -8.51
N PRO A 312 -14.59 9.19 -9.84
CA PRO A 312 -13.41 9.04 -10.69
C PRO A 312 -12.44 10.23 -10.54
N VAL A 313 -11.74 10.25 -9.40
CA VAL A 313 -10.60 11.13 -9.15
C VAL A 313 -9.38 10.27 -8.89
N MET A 314 -8.28 10.57 -9.58
CA MET A 314 -7.04 9.81 -9.53
C MET A 314 -5.85 10.76 -9.55
N ALA A 315 -4.88 10.56 -8.66
CA ALA A 315 -3.56 11.17 -8.76
C ALA A 315 -2.55 10.13 -9.26
N TYR A 316 -1.65 10.53 -10.15
CA TYR A 316 -0.66 9.66 -10.76
C TYR A 316 0.59 10.45 -11.15
N ARG A 317 1.65 9.75 -11.57
CA ARG A 317 2.90 10.36 -12.02
C ARG A 317 3.11 10.15 -13.52
N VAL A 318 3.57 11.20 -14.18
CA VAL A 318 3.94 11.20 -15.60
C VAL A 318 5.44 11.38 -15.72
N TYR A 319 6.11 10.59 -16.54
CA TYR A 319 7.52 10.80 -16.81
C TYR A 319 7.75 12.15 -17.49
N ASN A 320 8.57 12.99 -16.86
CA ASN A 320 8.97 14.28 -17.41
C ASN A 320 10.45 14.27 -17.76
N LEU A 321 10.74 13.85 -18.98
CA LEU A 321 12.10 13.82 -19.49
C LEU A 321 12.70 15.22 -19.72
N GLY A 322 11.89 16.28 -19.65
CA GLY A 322 12.34 17.67 -19.77
C GLY A 322 13.01 18.24 -18.50
N ARG A 323 12.86 17.59 -17.31
CA ARG A 323 13.63 17.91 -16.09
C ARG A 323 15.02 17.27 -16.09
N SER A 324 15.44 16.72 -17.18
CA SER A 324 16.55 15.81 -17.39
C SER A 324 17.96 16.39 -17.15
N ASN A 325 18.12 17.64 -16.81
CA ASN A 325 19.44 18.26 -16.62
C ASN A 325 19.84 18.46 -15.15
N GLN A 326 19.38 17.59 -14.24
CA GLN A 326 19.63 17.80 -12.79
C GLN A 326 20.89 17.12 -12.27
N ILE A 327 21.39 16.08 -12.93
CA ILE A 327 22.61 15.39 -12.51
C ILE A 327 23.80 16.02 -13.21
N LYS A 328 24.70 16.64 -12.44
CA LYS A 328 25.93 17.21 -12.99
C LYS A 328 26.90 16.08 -13.35
N LEU A 329 27.55 16.21 -14.49
CA LEU A 329 28.58 15.26 -14.89
C LEU A 329 29.74 15.22 -13.88
N SER A 330 30.00 16.33 -13.16
CA SER A 330 31.01 16.40 -12.10
C SER A 330 30.70 15.53 -10.89
N ASP A 331 29.44 15.27 -10.61
CA ASP A 331 28.98 14.52 -9.44
C ASP A 331 28.95 13.00 -9.70
N ILE A 332 29.29 12.58 -10.93
CA ILE A 332 29.23 11.18 -11.35
C ILE A 332 30.58 10.50 -11.13
N GLU A 333 30.62 9.54 -10.24
CA GLU A 333 31.82 8.72 -9.98
C GLU A 333 31.92 7.52 -10.92
N SER A 334 30.79 6.88 -11.25
CA SER A 334 30.72 5.72 -12.15
C SER A 334 29.36 5.60 -12.84
N VAL A 335 29.30 4.76 -13.88
CA VAL A 335 28.05 4.46 -14.58
C VAL A 335 27.05 3.75 -13.65
N GLU A 336 27.55 2.84 -12.81
CA GLU A 336 26.73 2.11 -11.85
C GLU A 336 26.10 3.07 -10.83
N SER A 337 26.85 4.05 -10.30
CA SER A 337 26.35 5.01 -9.32
C SER A 337 25.20 5.85 -9.88
N ILE A 338 25.26 6.24 -11.17
CA ILE A 338 24.15 6.93 -11.83
C ILE A 338 22.94 6.04 -11.98
N GLN A 339 23.12 4.79 -12.41
CA GLN A 339 21.99 3.89 -12.60
C GLN A 339 21.25 3.66 -11.28
N ASP A 340 22.00 3.51 -10.18
CA ASP A 340 21.43 3.36 -8.85
C ASP A 340 20.77 4.67 -8.36
N GLN A 341 21.38 5.81 -8.59
CA GLN A 341 20.81 7.12 -8.27
C GLN A 341 19.51 7.37 -9.05
N ILE A 342 19.45 7.04 -10.34
CA ILE A 342 18.23 7.15 -11.14
C ILE A 342 17.17 6.15 -10.68
N ARG A 343 17.56 4.92 -10.30
CA ARG A 343 16.63 3.92 -9.78
C ARG A 343 16.07 4.31 -8.42
N SER A 344 16.89 4.88 -7.54
CA SER A 344 16.47 5.35 -6.21
C SER A 344 15.65 6.64 -6.27
N SER A 345 15.91 7.52 -7.26
CA SER A 345 15.22 8.81 -7.43
C SER A 345 14.18 8.79 -8.56
N ARG A 346 13.43 7.70 -8.71
CA ARG A 346 12.38 7.57 -9.76
C ARG A 346 11.43 8.76 -9.83
N THR A 347 11.20 9.44 -8.72
CA THR A 347 10.33 10.61 -8.60
C THR A 347 10.94 11.90 -9.12
N SER A 348 12.26 12.05 -9.08
CA SER A 348 12.94 13.23 -9.61
C SER A 348 12.68 13.45 -11.11
N PHE A 349 12.23 12.41 -11.82
CA PHE A 349 11.94 12.43 -13.26
C PHE A 349 10.47 12.31 -13.60
N THR A 350 9.59 12.44 -12.62
CA THR A 350 8.14 12.40 -12.82
C THR A 350 7.47 13.66 -12.28
N GLU A 351 6.36 14.02 -12.88
CA GLU A 351 5.46 15.08 -12.41
C GLU A 351 4.17 14.46 -11.88
N ARG A 352 3.63 14.99 -10.79
CA ARG A 352 2.34 14.59 -10.26
C ARG A 352 1.22 15.24 -11.06
N THR A 353 0.27 14.44 -11.50
CA THR A 353 -0.92 14.88 -12.24
C THR A 353 -2.17 14.31 -11.57
N VAL A 354 -3.24 15.05 -11.58
CA VAL A 354 -4.55 14.62 -11.07
C VAL A 354 -5.52 14.56 -12.24
N ALA A 355 -6.23 13.45 -12.38
CA ALA A 355 -7.36 13.31 -13.28
C ALA A 355 -8.66 13.41 -12.48
N VAL A 356 -9.57 14.24 -12.92
CA VAL A 356 -10.95 14.31 -12.44
C VAL A 356 -11.85 13.89 -13.61
N GLY A 357 -12.30 12.63 -13.59
CA GLY A 357 -12.90 12.04 -14.77
C GLY A 357 -11.95 12.11 -15.96
N GLY A 358 -12.43 12.74 -17.04
CA GLY A 358 -11.69 12.90 -18.30
C GLY A 358 -10.80 14.14 -18.40
N VAL A 359 -10.60 14.91 -17.31
CA VAL A 359 -9.81 16.15 -17.30
C VAL A 359 -8.58 15.96 -16.44
N THR A 360 -7.41 16.37 -16.92
CA THR A 360 -6.13 16.24 -16.23
C THR A 360 -5.52 17.59 -15.90
N GLU A 361 -5.00 17.74 -14.70
CA GLU A 361 -4.27 18.95 -14.25
C GLU A 361 -3.01 18.55 -13.47
N LYS A 362 -1.91 19.29 -13.66
CA LYS A 362 -0.66 19.06 -12.93
C LYS A 362 -0.69 19.74 -11.57
N ILE A 363 -0.07 19.13 -10.58
CA ILE A 363 0.19 19.72 -9.28
C ILE A 363 1.69 19.82 -9.02
N GLU A 364 2.09 20.85 -8.26
CA GLU A 364 3.47 21.02 -7.83
C GLU A 364 3.69 20.18 -6.57
N GLN A 365 4.16 18.95 -6.75
CA GLN A 365 4.63 18.07 -5.69
C GLN A 365 5.96 17.47 -6.11
N ASN A 366 7.02 17.80 -5.38
CA ASN A 366 8.39 17.38 -5.68
C ASN A 366 8.82 16.16 -4.88
N SER A 367 8.21 15.94 -3.70
CA SER A 367 8.50 14.79 -2.84
C SER A 367 7.82 13.50 -3.31
N ASP A 368 8.32 12.38 -2.82
CA ASP A 368 7.72 11.05 -2.99
C ASP A 368 6.64 10.74 -1.96
N SER A 369 6.33 11.71 -1.11
CA SER A 369 5.33 11.51 -0.06
C SER A 369 3.99 11.06 -0.62
N ASN A 370 3.27 10.36 0.21
CA ASN A 370 1.95 9.88 -0.12
C ASN A 370 0.95 11.04 -0.26
N LEU A 371 -0.11 10.75 -0.97
CA LEU A 371 -1.20 11.67 -1.23
C LEU A 371 -2.50 11.00 -0.80
N VAL A 372 -3.39 11.74 -0.17
CA VAL A 372 -4.71 11.27 0.24
C VAL A 372 -5.77 12.07 -0.52
N ILE A 373 -6.76 11.37 -1.07
CA ILE A 373 -7.92 11.98 -1.73
C ILE A 373 -9.15 11.59 -0.91
N SER A 374 -10.04 12.56 -0.62
CA SER A 374 -11.32 12.27 0.03
C SER A 374 -12.14 11.27 -0.78
N ASP A 375 -12.95 10.44 -0.12
CA ASP A 375 -13.75 9.42 -0.80
C ASP A 375 -14.68 10.04 -1.85
N ASP A 376 -15.25 11.21 -1.54
CA ASP A 376 -16.09 11.99 -2.44
C ASP A 376 -15.33 12.77 -3.52
N GLY A 377 -14.01 12.73 -3.49
CA GLY A 377 -13.12 13.34 -4.49
C GLY A 377 -13.08 14.86 -4.48
N LYS A 378 -13.45 15.52 -3.39
CA LYS A 378 -13.47 16.99 -3.32
C LYS A 378 -12.22 17.63 -2.75
N ILE A 379 -11.45 16.87 -1.97
CA ILE A 379 -10.26 17.39 -1.29
C ILE A 379 -9.09 16.42 -1.52
N LEU A 380 -7.91 16.99 -1.71
CA LEU A 380 -6.66 16.26 -1.85
C LEU A 380 -5.64 16.85 -0.88
N TYR A 381 -4.96 16.00 -0.11
CA TYR A 381 -3.87 16.36 0.77
C TYR A 381 -2.58 15.67 0.35
N TYR A 382 -1.46 16.37 0.44
CA TYR A 382 -0.13 15.82 0.22
C TYR A 382 0.92 16.57 1.02
N VAL A 383 2.02 15.91 1.35
CA VAL A 383 3.17 16.55 1.98
C VAL A 383 4.27 16.80 0.95
N ASP A 384 4.90 17.96 1.01
CA ASP A 384 6.03 18.35 0.18
C ASP A 384 7.07 19.10 1.00
N ASP A 385 8.11 19.64 0.34
CA ASP A 385 9.16 20.45 0.96
C ASP A 385 9.81 19.74 2.18
N ILE A 386 10.05 18.41 2.04
CA ILE A 386 10.69 17.60 3.07
C ILE A 386 12.19 17.90 3.07
N PRO A 387 12.79 18.36 4.19
CA PRO A 387 14.22 18.60 4.28
C PRO A 387 15.02 17.30 4.08
N GLU A 388 16.23 17.41 3.56
CA GLU A 388 17.16 16.28 3.41
C GLU A 388 17.46 15.66 4.79
N GLU A 389 17.35 14.34 4.91
CA GLU A 389 17.49 13.57 6.16
C GLU A 389 16.33 13.71 7.18
N GLU A 390 15.21 14.34 6.82
CA GLU A 390 14.02 14.43 7.67
C GLU A 390 12.84 13.62 7.08
N SER A 391 11.92 13.19 7.95
CA SER A 391 10.69 12.44 7.57
C SER A 391 9.42 13.29 7.71
N ALA A 392 9.55 14.60 7.91
CA ALA A 392 8.45 15.54 8.06
C ALA A 392 8.56 16.68 7.06
N GLY A 393 7.44 17.23 6.62
CA GLY A 393 7.39 18.31 5.63
C GLY A 393 6.15 19.18 5.77
N GLU A 394 5.91 19.97 4.73
CA GLU A 394 4.78 20.88 4.63
C GLU A 394 3.56 20.15 4.07
N LEU A 395 2.44 20.13 4.80
CA LEU A 395 1.17 19.54 4.37
C LEU A 395 0.35 20.55 3.59
N TYR A 396 -0.01 20.20 2.36
CA TYR A 396 -0.81 21.04 1.46
C TYR A 396 -2.20 20.46 1.24
N GLU A 397 -3.16 21.35 1.01
CA GLU A 397 -4.56 21.03 0.66
C GLU A 397 -4.88 21.60 -0.72
N ILE A 398 -5.58 20.80 -1.53
CA ILE A 398 -6.17 21.23 -2.80
C ILE A 398 -7.65 20.88 -2.80
N GLU A 399 -8.52 21.88 -2.93
CA GLU A 399 -9.94 21.64 -3.18
C GLU A 399 -10.19 21.32 -4.66
N ILE A 400 -11.15 20.44 -4.92
CA ILE A 400 -11.64 20.10 -6.27
C ILE A 400 -13.07 20.63 -6.41
N VAL A 401 -13.24 21.70 -7.18
CA VAL A 401 -14.53 22.39 -7.37
C VAL A 401 -14.93 22.33 -8.83
N ASP A 402 -16.13 21.85 -9.12
CA ASP A 402 -16.65 21.69 -10.49
C ASP A 402 -15.69 20.93 -11.43
N GLY A 403 -15.03 19.91 -10.91
CA GLY A 403 -14.09 19.07 -11.66
C GLY A 403 -12.74 19.73 -11.96
N LYS A 404 -12.36 20.79 -11.24
CA LYS A 404 -11.10 21.52 -11.39
C LYS A 404 -10.37 21.64 -10.07
N LEU A 405 -9.06 21.50 -10.12
CA LEU A 405 -8.19 21.74 -8.98
C LEU A 405 -8.18 23.23 -8.65
N GLN A 406 -8.27 23.55 -7.38
CA GLN A 406 -7.98 24.89 -6.87
C GLN A 406 -6.48 25.00 -6.57
N LYS A 407 -6.02 26.20 -6.25
CA LYS A 407 -4.62 26.43 -5.90
C LYS A 407 -4.30 25.69 -4.59
N ALA A 408 -3.15 25.00 -4.54
CA ALA A 408 -2.64 24.41 -3.31
C ALA A 408 -2.45 25.47 -2.22
N VAL A 409 -2.89 25.15 -1.02
CA VAL A 409 -2.80 25.99 0.17
C VAL A 409 -2.04 25.22 1.24
N LEU A 410 -1.06 25.87 1.87
CA LEU A 410 -0.38 25.29 3.03
C LEU A 410 -1.40 25.04 4.15
N TYR A 411 -1.56 23.78 4.51
CA TYR A 411 -2.47 23.36 5.56
C TYR A 411 -1.78 23.35 6.93
N ASP A 412 -0.64 22.64 7.07
CA ASP A 412 0.15 22.61 8.31
C ASP A 412 1.62 22.31 7.98
N SER A 413 2.54 22.48 8.96
CA SER A 413 3.97 22.26 8.82
C SER A 413 4.43 21.10 9.72
N ASP A 414 5.60 20.56 9.46
CA ASP A 414 6.24 19.50 10.23
C ASP A 414 5.39 18.23 10.36
N VAL A 415 4.67 17.87 9.27
CA VAL A 415 3.82 16.69 9.22
C VAL A 415 4.64 15.48 8.79
N TYR A 416 4.56 14.39 9.55
CA TYR A 416 5.25 13.15 9.26
C TYR A 416 4.75 12.49 7.97
N THR A 417 5.67 12.04 7.13
CA THR A 417 5.37 11.65 5.74
C THR A 417 5.45 10.17 5.45
N GLU A 418 6.16 9.41 6.28
CA GLU A 418 6.30 7.97 6.05
C GLU A 418 4.99 7.25 6.34
N MET A 419 4.34 6.78 5.26
CA MET A 419 3.30 5.79 5.39
C MET A 419 3.95 4.43 5.57
N ARG A 420 3.90 3.88 6.74
CA ARG A 420 4.01 2.44 6.88
C ARG A 420 2.67 1.83 6.47
N ILE A 421 2.53 1.54 5.18
CA ILE A 421 1.57 0.53 4.76
C ILE A 421 2.19 -0.79 5.21
N PRO A 422 1.65 -1.49 6.22
CA PRO A 422 2.02 -2.87 6.43
C PRO A 422 1.69 -3.58 5.12
N ALA A 423 2.63 -4.27 4.53
CA ALA A 423 2.46 -4.96 3.25
C ALA A 423 1.36 -6.04 3.29
N TYR A 424 0.67 -6.23 4.39
CA TYR A 424 -0.40 -7.20 4.62
C TYR A 424 -1.45 -6.62 5.58
N VAL A 425 -2.45 -6.12 5.00
CA VAL A 425 -3.88 -6.03 5.29
C VAL A 425 -4.35 -6.68 6.60
N TRP A 426 -4.36 -5.92 7.72
CA TRP A 426 -5.37 -6.15 8.77
C TRP A 426 -5.68 -4.87 9.56
N ASN A 427 -4.92 -3.83 9.42
CA ASN A 427 -5.25 -2.47 9.82
C ASN A 427 -4.49 -1.53 8.89
N GLU A 428 -5.17 -0.86 8.00
CA GLU A 428 -4.58 0.24 7.23
C GLU A 428 -4.28 1.36 8.22
N LYS A 429 -3.04 1.39 8.72
CA LYS A 429 -2.57 2.45 9.60
C LYS A 429 -1.89 3.49 8.72
N TYR A 430 -2.53 4.63 8.60
CA TYR A 430 -1.97 5.78 7.90
C TYR A 430 -1.39 6.75 8.93
N THR A 431 -0.26 7.37 8.61
CA THR A 431 0.28 8.49 9.39
C THR A 431 -0.55 9.76 9.21
N TYR A 432 -1.32 9.82 8.13
CA TYR A 432 -2.40 10.79 7.95
C TYR A 432 -3.52 10.17 7.12
N THR A 433 -4.75 10.56 7.37
CA THR A 433 -5.94 10.05 6.68
C THR A 433 -7.09 11.04 6.79
N ILE A 434 -8.06 10.92 5.90
CA ILE A 434 -9.31 11.67 5.96
C ILE A 434 -10.35 10.77 6.63
N LEU A 435 -11.10 11.29 7.59
CA LEU A 435 -12.20 10.57 8.22
C LEU A 435 -13.38 10.41 7.24
N GLU A 436 -14.32 9.52 7.55
CA GLU A 436 -15.44 9.17 6.68
C GLU A 436 -16.38 10.35 6.33
N ASP A 437 -16.42 11.37 7.19
CA ASP A 437 -17.20 12.59 6.94
C ASP A 437 -16.56 13.51 5.88
N ASP A 438 -15.38 13.14 5.35
CA ASP A 438 -14.57 13.92 4.40
C ASP A 438 -14.23 15.36 4.87
N GLU A 439 -14.56 15.69 6.13
CA GLU A 439 -14.33 17.00 6.72
C GLU A 439 -13.17 17.01 7.72
N HIS A 440 -12.72 15.83 8.18
CA HIS A 440 -11.70 15.70 9.21
C HIS A 440 -10.47 14.97 8.68
N LEU A 441 -9.30 15.57 8.86
CA LEU A 441 -7.99 15.00 8.55
C LEU A 441 -7.25 14.65 9.83
N ILE A 442 -6.83 13.38 9.95
CA ILE A 442 -5.94 12.89 11.01
C ILE A 442 -4.52 12.88 10.49
N TYR A 443 -3.56 13.36 11.28
CA TYR A 443 -2.13 13.29 10.95
C TYR A 443 -1.26 13.34 12.21
N VAL A 444 0.02 13.06 12.03
CA VAL A 444 0.99 12.94 13.12
C VAL A 444 2.13 13.93 12.91
N LYS A 445 2.60 14.53 13.99
CA LYS A 445 3.80 15.38 14.05
C LYS A 445 4.75 14.83 15.12
N ASP A 446 6.00 15.29 15.10
CA ASP A 446 7.02 14.92 16.10
C ASP A 446 7.17 13.38 16.27
N TYR A 447 7.04 12.62 15.17
CA TYR A 447 7.10 11.16 15.20
C TYR A 447 8.49 10.64 15.56
N GLN A 448 8.52 9.68 16.47
CA GLN A 448 9.72 8.99 16.95
C GLN A 448 9.69 7.54 16.46
N GLU A 449 10.58 7.19 15.55
CA GLU A 449 10.61 5.87 14.91
C GLU A 449 10.88 4.74 15.90
N ASP A 450 11.78 4.95 16.87
CA ASP A 450 12.17 3.95 17.86
C ASP A 450 11.01 3.53 18.79
N SER A 451 10.10 4.43 19.09
CA SER A 451 8.93 4.17 19.96
C SER A 451 7.61 4.01 19.21
N ASP A 452 7.61 4.22 17.89
CA ASP A 452 6.39 4.30 17.07
C ASP A 452 5.36 5.30 17.61
N CYS A 453 5.81 6.40 18.20
CA CYS A 453 4.97 7.39 18.84
C CYS A 453 5.12 8.76 18.20
N GLY A 454 4.05 9.55 18.28
CA GLY A 454 4.04 10.93 17.81
C GLY A 454 2.87 11.74 18.35
N ASP A 455 2.86 13.01 18.06
CA ASP A 455 1.78 13.92 18.41
C ASP A 455 0.61 13.78 17.45
N LEU A 456 -0.56 13.43 17.96
CA LEU A 456 -1.78 13.22 17.16
C LEU A 456 -2.52 14.53 16.93
N TYR A 457 -2.84 14.83 15.68
CA TYR A 457 -3.61 16.00 15.26
C TYR A 457 -4.87 15.61 14.50
N ILE A 458 -5.93 16.39 14.70
CA ILE A 458 -7.14 16.39 13.86
C ILE A 458 -7.46 17.84 13.50
N ASN A 459 -7.52 18.15 12.19
CA ASN A 459 -7.83 19.50 11.69
C ASN A 459 -7.01 20.61 12.37
N LYS A 460 -5.68 20.48 12.45
CA LYS A 460 -4.74 21.45 13.09
C LYS A 460 -4.85 21.51 14.62
N ASN A 461 -5.74 20.76 15.22
CA ASN A 461 -5.83 20.72 16.67
C ASN A 461 -5.04 19.53 17.19
N LYS A 462 -4.06 19.78 18.05
CA LYS A 462 -3.37 18.72 18.77
C LYS A 462 -4.33 18.05 19.71
N ILE A 463 -4.46 16.73 19.57
CA ILE A 463 -5.36 15.89 20.36
C ILE A 463 -4.61 15.35 21.56
N ASP A 464 -3.40 14.83 21.34
CA ASP A 464 -2.58 14.26 22.39
C ASP A 464 -1.09 14.19 22.01
N TYR A 465 -0.26 13.83 23.00
CA TYR A 465 1.18 13.63 22.89
C TYR A 465 1.51 12.15 22.97
N ASP A 466 2.67 11.76 22.43
CA ASP A 466 3.24 10.42 22.56
C ASP A 466 2.20 9.31 22.29
N VAL A 467 1.45 9.47 21.21
CA VAL A 467 0.43 8.51 20.78
C VAL A 467 1.12 7.40 20.00
N CYS A 468 0.94 6.15 20.42
CA CYS A 468 1.42 4.98 19.69
C CYS A 468 0.60 4.78 18.42
N ILE A 469 1.25 4.96 17.26
CA ILE A 469 0.56 4.90 15.96
C ILE A 469 0.13 3.47 15.63
N SER A 470 0.96 2.48 15.96
CA SER A 470 0.62 1.07 15.75
C SER A 470 -0.51 0.58 16.67
N ASN A 471 -0.73 1.25 17.80
CA ASN A 471 -1.83 0.94 18.72
C ASN A 471 -2.86 2.08 18.75
N SER A 472 -3.26 2.51 17.57
CA SER A 472 -4.32 3.49 17.33
C SER A 472 -5.28 2.95 16.28
N LEU A 473 -6.55 3.26 16.46
CA LEU A 473 -7.61 2.89 15.53
C LEU A 473 -8.52 4.10 15.32
N TYR A 474 -8.86 4.40 14.07
CA TYR A 474 -10.02 5.23 13.87
C TYR A 474 -11.15 4.42 13.25
N ASP A 475 -12.34 4.60 13.80
CA ASP A 475 -13.55 3.97 13.30
C ASP A 475 -14.19 4.90 12.27
N LYS A 476 -13.97 4.57 11.00
CA LYS A 476 -14.45 5.34 9.86
C LYS A 476 -15.97 5.56 9.91
N GLU A 477 -16.73 4.57 10.39
CA GLU A 477 -18.20 4.65 10.44
C GLU A 477 -18.73 5.61 11.51
N SER A 478 -18.05 5.73 12.66
CA SER A 478 -18.49 6.59 13.76
C SER A 478 -17.70 7.88 13.92
N GLY A 479 -16.63 8.08 13.14
CA GLY A 479 -15.72 9.22 13.28
C GLY A 479 -14.95 9.25 14.60
N LYS A 480 -14.88 8.11 15.31
CA LYS A 480 -14.17 7.99 16.59
C LYS A 480 -12.71 7.63 16.37
N VAL A 481 -11.83 8.22 17.15
CA VAL A 481 -10.43 7.81 17.23
C VAL A 481 -10.17 7.19 18.60
N ILE A 482 -9.71 5.95 18.62
CA ILE A 482 -9.32 5.22 19.82
C ILE A 482 -7.81 5.02 19.73
N TYR A 483 -7.08 5.41 20.79
CA TYR A 483 -5.63 5.42 20.74
C TYR A 483 -5.00 5.23 22.11
N CYS A 484 -3.78 4.71 22.14
CA CYS A 484 -2.95 4.66 23.33
C CYS A 484 -1.96 5.82 23.30
N ALA A 485 -2.06 6.71 24.29
CA ALA A 485 -1.10 7.77 24.55
C ALA A 485 -0.19 7.42 25.71
N ASP A 486 0.88 8.22 25.94
CA ASP A 486 1.89 7.94 26.96
C ASP A 486 2.41 6.48 26.84
N TRP A 487 2.72 6.04 25.63
CA TRP A 487 3.09 4.66 25.33
C TRP A 487 4.47 4.31 25.86
N ASP A 488 4.56 3.25 26.63
CA ASP A 488 5.83 2.66 27.06
C ASP A 488 6.17 1.48 26.14
N ALA A 489 7.21 1.66 25.31
CA ALA A 489 7.63 0.64 24.34
C ALA A 489 8.34 -0.58 25.00
N GLU A 490 8.87 -0.45 26.25
CA GLU A 490 9.48 -1.56 26.95
C GLU A 490 8.43 -2.48 27.59
N ASP A 491 7.36 -1.89 28.14
CA ASP A 491 6.25 -2.61 28.76
C ASP A 491 5.08 -2.86 27.80
N GLU A 492 5.17 -2.34 26.55
CA GLU A 492 4.15 -2.43 25.50
C GLU A 492 2.75 -2.04 25.99
N CYS A 493 2.64 -0.94 26.71
CA CYS A 493 1.37 -0.47 27.24
C CYS A 493 1.28 1.07 27.27
N GLY A 494 0.06 1.57 27.33
CA GLY A 494 -0.19 3.02 27.38
C GLY A 494 -1.54 3.37 27.99
N THR A 495 -1.88 4.66 27.97
CA THR A 495 -3.18 5.18 28.39
C THR A 495 -4.17 5.12 27.24
N LEU A 496 -5.17 4.26 27.30
CA LEU A 496 -6.24 4.16 26.30
C LEU A 496 -7.20 5.34 26.42
N LYS A 497 -7.39 6.03 25.31
CA LYS A 497 -8.26 7.20 25.19
C LYS A 497 -9.21 7.07 24.00
N LEU A 498 -10.36 7.74 24.10
CA LEU A 498 -11.37 7.86 23.05
C LEU A 498 -11.54 9.35 22.71
N TYR A 499 -11.33 9.70 21.44
CA TYR A 499 -11.68 11.02 20.91
C TYR A 499 -12.99 10.94 20.16
N ILE A 500 -13.91 11.83 20.52
CA ILE A 500 -15.23 11.98 19.89
C ILE A 500 -15.70 13.44 20.03
N ASP A 501 -16.25 13.99 18.97
CA ASP A 501 -16.84 15.35 18.95
C ASP A 501 -15.93 16.45 19.56
N GLY A 502 -14.65 16.41 19.28
CA GLY A 502 -13.67 17.40 19.76
C GLY A 502 -13.17 17.20 21.18
N ASN A 503 -13.48 16.08 21.83
CA ASN A 503 -13.07 15.80 23.21
C ASN A 503 -12.37 14.45 23.31
N SER A 504 -11.24 14.41 24.06
CA SER A 504 -10.59 13.18 24.44
C SER A 504 -11.03 12.73 25.84
N GLU A 505 -11.47 11.49 25.95
CA GLU A 505 -11.84 10.87 27.23
C GLU A 505 -10.89 9.71 27.51
N LYS A 506 -10.36 9.68 28.75
CA LYS A 506 -9.53 8.56 29.21
C LYS A 506 -10.42 7.38 29.59
N ILE A 507 -10.09 6.21 29.05
CA ILE A 507 -10.78 4.94 29.34
C ILE A 507 -10.04 4.15 30.43
N ALA A 508 -8.74 3.92 30.27
CA ALA A 508 -7.93 3.12 31.20
C ALA A 508 -6.44 3.43 31.09
N ASP A 509 -5.67 3.04 32.13
CA ASP A 509 -4.21 3.02 32.12
C ASP A 509 -3.67 1.60 31.85
N ASP A 510 -2.38 1.53 31.56
CA ASP A 510 -1.62 0.29 31.37
C ASP A 510 -2.29 -0.68 30.37
N VAL A 511 -2.84 -0.13 29.28
CA VAL A 511 -3.51 -0.90 28.22
C VAL A 511 -2.49 -1.39 27.21
N HIS A 512 -2.46 -2.70 27.03
CA HIS A 512 -1.58 -3.39 26.08
C HIS A 512 -2.24 -3.55 24.70
N ASP A 513 -3.51 -3.95 24.65
CA ASP A 513 -4.25 -4.19 23.40
C ASP A 513 -5.72 -3.83 23.54
N PHE A 514 -6.37 -3.45 22.46
CA PHE A 514 -7.79 -3.14 22.43
C PHE A 514 -8.43 -3.43 21.08
N ASP A 515 -9.75 -3.59 21.08
CA ASP A 515 -10.57 -3.65 19.86
C ASP A 515 -11.92 -2.97 20.09
N VAL A 516 -12.56 -2.57 18.99
CA VAL A 516 -13.87 -1.90 19.00
C VAL A 516 -14.93 -2.87 18.49
N LEU A 517 -15.94 -3.09 19.30
CA LEU A 517 -17.08 -3.92 18.94
C LEU A 517 -18.03 -3.16 18.00
N GLN A 518 -18.84 -3.89 17.24
CA GLN A 518 -19.78 -3.34 16.28
C GLN A 518 -20.77 -2.30 16.87
N ASN A 519 -21.14 -2.48 18.13
CA ASN A 519 -22.02 -1.53 18.84
C ASN A 519 -21.27 -0.29 19.36
N GLY A 520 -19.96 -0.17 19.07
CA GLY A 520 -19.12 0.93 19.51
C GLY A 520 -18.55 0.79 20.92
N ASP A 521 -18.82 -0.33 21.62
CA ASP A 521 -18.16 -0.65 22.89
C ASP A 521 -16.71 -1.07 22.62
N ILE A 522 -15.84 -0.88 23.62
CA ILE A 522 -14.40 -1.14 23.49
C ILE A 522 -14.00 -2.28 24.42
N LEU A 523 -13.41 -3.33 23.86
CA LEU A 523 -12.71 -4.35 24.63
C LEU A 523 -11.24 -3.94 24.76
N TYR A 524 -10.64 -4.13 25.94
CA TYR A 524 -9.22 -3.86 26.12
C TYR A 524 -8.60 -4.77 27.19
N ILE A 525 -7.29 -5.03 27.03
CA ILE A 525 -6.47 -5.77 27.98
C ILE A 525 -5.55 -4.77 28.68
N CYS A 526 -5.59 -4.75 30.00
CA CYS A 526 -4.64 -3.99 30.81
C CYS A 526 -3.90 -4.87 31.81
N ASN A 527 -2.88 -4.29 32.48
CA ASN A 527 -2.01 -5.03 33.41
C ASN A 527 -1.42 -6.30 32.76
N TYR A 528 -1.05 -6.21 31.48
CA TYR A 528 -0.49 -7.34 30.74
C TYR A 528 0.94 -7.62 31.17
N SER A 529 1.26 -8.86 31.39
CA SER A 529 2.62 -9.28 31.75
C SER A 529 3.29 -9.94 30.55
N LEU A 530 4.26 -9.31 29.94
CA LEU A 530 5.07 -9.89 28.85
C LEU A 530 5.72 -11.23 29.22
N ARG A 531 5.94 -11.48 30.52
CA ARG A 531 6.54 -12.73 31.00
C ARG A 531 5.57 -13.91 31.02
N SER A 532 4.29 -13.69 31.41
CA SER A 532 3.26 -14.75 31.46
C SER A 532 2.42 -14.80 30.19
N GLY A 533 2.44 -13.74 29.39
CA GLY A 533 1.57 -13.58 28.23
C GLY A 533 0.10 -13.40 28.60
N GLU A 534 -0.21 -12.89 29.82
CA GLU A 534 -1.59 -12.78 30.31
C GLU A 534 -1.85 -11.38 30.89
N GLY A 535 -3.07 -10.89 30.71
CA GLY A 535 -3.57 -9.63 31.26
C GLY A 535 -5.01 -9.72 31.73
N GLU A 536 -5.59 -8.59 32.08
CA GLU A 536 -6.96 -8.46 32.54
C GLU A 536 -7.83 -7.87 31.44
N LEU A 537 -8.90 -8.58 31.03
CA LEU A 537 -9.85 -8.15 30.01
C LEU A 537 -10.99 -7.32 30.60
N TYR A 538 -11.22 -6.17 29.99
CA TYR A 538 -12.30 -5.27 30.34
C TYR A 538 -13.18 -4.93 29.11
N LEU A 539 -14.43 -4.59 29.40
CA LEU A 539 -15.36 -3.97 28.45
C LEU A 539 -15.64 -2.54 28.90
N TYR A 540 -15.41 -1.57 28.02
CA TYR A 540 -15.89 -0.19 28.19
C TYR A 540 -17.20 -0.03 27.45
N GLU A 541 -18.28 0.18 28.20
CA GLU A 541 -19.65 0.27 27.76
C GLU A 541 -20.34 1.45 28.45
N ASN A 542 -20.98 2.35 27.69
CA ASN A 542 -21.73 3.49 28.23
C ASN A 542 -20.93 4.34 29.26
N GLY A 543 -19.66 4.61 29.01
CA GLY A 543 -18.78 5.39 29.87
C GLY A 543 -18.34 4.65 31.15
N LYS A 544 -18.40 3.32 31.19
CA LYS A 544 -18.04 2.50 32.36
C LYS A 544 -17.21 1.30 31.99
N ASN A 545 -16.17 1.07 32.81
CA ASN A 545 -15.33 -0.11 32.71
C ASN A 545 -15.91 -1.27 33.51
N LYS A 546 -16.01 -2.44 32.90
CA LYS A 546 -16.46 -3.68 33.50
C LYS A 546 -15.43 -4.77 33.25
N LYS A 547 -14.84 -5.31 34.33
CA LYS A 547 -13.94 -6.46 34.21
C LYS A 547 -14.70 -7.70 33.74
N ILE A 548 -14.17 -8.35 32.71
CA ILE A 548 -14.72 -9.56 32.10
C ILE A 548 -13.96 -10.79 32.61
N ASP A 549 -12.61 -10.77 32.53
CA ASP A 549 -11.77 -11.88 32.93
C ASP A 549 -10.42 -11.40 33.48
N GLY A 550 -9.67 -12.27 34.14
CA GLY A 550 -8.42 -11.98 34.82
C GLY A 550 -7.18 -12.70 34.32
N ALA A 551 -7.29 -13.53 33.30
CA ALA A 551 -6.15 -14.25 32.72
C ALA A 551 -6.40 -14.43 31.21
N VAL A 552 -6.21 -13.34 30.45
CA VAL A 552 -6.49 -13.29 29.02
C VAL A 552 -5.20 -13.05 28.25
N MET A 553 -4.91 -13.87 27.25
CA MET A 553 -3.70 -13.81 26.45
C MET A 553 -3.80 -12.80 25.29
N GLY A 554 -4.99 -12.50 24.81
CA GLY A 554 -5.20 -11.58 23.70
C GLY A 554 -6.68 -11.35 23.39
N ILE A 555 -6.97 -10.40 22.53
CA ILE A 555 -8.31 -10.14 22.00
C ILE A 555 -8.41 -10.76 20.60
N ILE A 556 -9.43 -11.59 20.39
CA ILE A 556 -9.81 -11.99 19.05
C ILE A 556 -10.45 -10.78 18.39
N LYS A 557 -9.69 -10.11 17.52
CA LYS A 557 -10.12 -8.86 16.92
C LYS A 557 -11.33 -9.05 16.02
N TYR A 558 -12.30 -8.17 16.17
CA TYR A 558 -13.43 -8.08 15.25
C TYR A 558 -12.91 -7.82 13.85
N ASN A 559 -13.31 -8.66 12.89
CA ASN A 559 -12.88 -8.51 11.53
C ASN A 559 -13.68 -7.39 10.84
N HIS A 560 -13.09 -6.21 10.80
CA HIS A 560 -13.62 -5.08 10.04
C HIS A 560 -13.79 -5.39 8.54
N THR A 561 -13.10 -6.42 7.99
CA THR A 561 -13.27 -6.84 6.59
C THR A 561 -14.63 -7.46 6.29
N LEU A 562 -15.39 -7.92 7.29
CA LEU A 562 -16.80 -8.26 7.07
C LEU A 562 -17.67 -7.02 6.84
N ARG A 563 -17.22 -5.85 7.31
CA ARG A 563 -17.84 -4.54 7.03
C ARG A 563 -17.25 -3.87 5.79
N GLN A 564 -15.93 -3.99 5.59
CA GLN A 564 -15.21 -3.33 4.50
C GLN A 564 -14.91 -4.35 3.39
N ARG A 565 -15.86 -4.64 2.56
CA ARG A 565 -15.61 -5.18 1.22
C ARG A 565 -15.16 -4.10 0.24
N GLU A 566 -14.59 -3.06 0.77
CA GLU A 566 -13.89 -2.06 0.01
C GLU A 566 -12.57 -2.67 -0.44
N ASN A 567 -12.39 -2.75 -1.75
CA ASN A 567 -11.15 -3.07 -2.45
C ASN A 567 -10.76 -4.53 -2.71
N LEU A 568 -11.64 -5.31 -3.29
CA LEU A 568 -11.21 -6.35 -4.23
C LEU A 568 -10.31 -5.81 -5.35
N ASN A 569 -10.36 -4.51 -5.60
CA ASN A 569 -9.52 -3.84 -6.58
C ASN A 569 -8.03 -3.87 -6.22
N ASP A 570 -7.66 -3.78 -4.94
CA ASP A 570 -6.26 -3.86 -4.50
C ASP A 570 -5.73 -5.30 -4.49
N LEU A 571 -6.57 -6.29 -4.26
CA LEU A 571 -6.24 -7.71 -4.39
C LEU A 571 -6.03 -8.13 -5.85
N CYS A 572 -6.66 -7.45 -6.80
CA CYS A 572 -6.54 -7.74 -8.22
C CYS A 572 -5.37 -7.02 -8.90
N ALA A 573 -4.79 -5.99 -8.29
CA ALA A 573 -3.76 -5.15 -8.91
C ALA A 573 -2.34 -5.76 -8.95
N GLY A 574 -2.08 -6.87 -8.30
CA GLY A 574 -0.73 -7.42 -8.25
C GLY A 574 -0.65 -8.94 -8.34
N ASN A 575 -0.16 -9.45 -9.46
CA ASN A 575 0.37 -10.80 -9.66
C ASN A 575 -0.58 -12.00 -9.55
N LYS A 576 -0.67 -12.73 -10.69
CA LYS A 576 -1.02 -14.18 -10.79
C LYS A 576 -1.75 -14.68 -9.56
N PHE A 577 -3.05 -14.84 -9.67
CA PHE A 577 -3.93 -15.53 -8.72
C PHE A 577 -3.17 -16.28 -7.60
N LYS A 578 -2.55 -15.54 -6.70
CA LYS A 578 -2.16 -16.08 -5.40
C LYS A 578 -3.36 -15.81 -4.51
N MET A 579 -4.02 -16.87 -4.09
CA MET A 579 -4.84 -16.78 -2.89
C MET A 579 -4.03 -16.00 -1.87
N VAL A 580 -4.59 -14.88 -1.41
CA VAL A 580 -4.00 -14.14 -0.30
C VAL A 580 -4.24 -15.02 0.91
N MET A 581 -3.22 -15.78 1.24
CA MET A 581 -3.15 -16.43 2.52
C MET A 581 -2.53 -15.45 3.48
N HIS A 582 -3.21 -15.25 4.56
CA HIS A 582 -2.77 -14.39 5.63
C HIS A 582 -1.60 -15.05 6.36
N LYS A 583 -0.44 -14.41 6.35
CA LYS A 583 0.56 -14.52 7.41
C LYS A 583 0.35 -13.39 8.35
#